data_888610f16885596712f88fd0d7d89b74
#
_entry.id   888610f16885596712f88fd0d7d89b74
#
_cell.length_a   1.000
_cell.length_b   1.000
_cell.length_c   1.000
_cell.angle_alpha   90.00
_cell.angle_beta   90.00
_cell.angle_gamma   90.00
#
_symmetry.space_group_name_H-M   'P 1'
#
loop_
_entity.id
_entity.type
_entity.pdbx_description
1 polymer ?
#
loop_
_entity_poly.entity_id
_entity_poly.type
_entity_poly.pdbx_seq_one_letter_code
_entity_poly.pdbx_strand_id
1 'polypeptide(L)'
;RSRLQDHNLSTAQWYLLRVLWEEEGLSQRELSERVCTTEPTTQSALSRMEKQGIVKRVRSKKDRRANHIFLTKKGRNLEPKLIPHAINVNDVASKDITKKDIKAFTKVVQKIRSNVIEEIKSSNNS
;
A
#
# COMPACT_ATOMS: atom_id res chain seq x y z
N ARG A 1 9.44 -15.44 10.11
CA ARG A 1 10.07 -14.23 9.73
C ARG A 1 9.68 -13.80 8.32
N SER A 2 9.79 -12.58 8.07
CA SER A 2 9.16 -11.97 6.92
C SER A 2 9.91 -12.19 5.61
N ARG A 3 9.17 -12.60 4.58
CA ARG A 3 9.67 -12.67 3.21
C ARG A 3 9.98 -11.28 2.65
N LEU A 4 9.42 -10.24 3.29
CA LEU A 4 9.71 -8.87 2.90
C LEU A 4 11.17 -8.54 3.13
N GLN A 5 11.76 -9.05 4.21
CA GLN A 5 13.17 -8.82 4.50
C GLN A 5 14.08 -9.42 3.43
N ASP A 6 13.69 -10.55 2.84
CA ASP A 6 14.46 -11.19 1.77
C ASP A 6 14.56 -10.29 0.54
N HIS A 7 13.62 -9.35 0.39
CA HIS A 7 13.59 -8.41 -0.72
C HIS A 7 13.90 -6.98 -0.29
N ASN A 8 14.39 -6.79 0.94
CA ASN A 8 14.71 -5.47 1.51
C ASN A 8 13.50 -4.53 1.55
N LEU A 9 12.33 -5.08 1.89
CA LEU A 9 11.08 -4.31 1.96
C LEU A 9 10.64 -4.15 3.40
N SER A 10 10.24 -2.92 3.74
CA SER A 10 9.60 -2.65 5.02
C SER A 10 8.11 -2.93 4.91
N THR A 11 7.43 -2.97 6.06
CA THR A 11 5.97 -3.12 6.11
C THR A 11 5.27 -1.98 5.37
N ALA A 12 5.74 -0.75 5.53
CA ALA A 12 5.18 0.40 4.84
C ALA A 12 5.28 0.25 3.32
N GLN A 13 6.44 -0.20 2.83
CA GLN A 13 6.64 -0.44 1.41
C GLN A 13 5.72 -1.54 0.89
N TRP A 14 5.51 -2.57 1.70
CA TRP A 14 4.60 -3.67 1.36
C TRP A 14 3.18 -3.18 1.11
N TYR A 15 2.66 -2.33 2.01
CA TYR A 15 1.31 -1.80 1.83
C TYR A 15 1.19 -0.94 0.57
N LEU A 16 2.22 -0.15 0.28
CA LEU A 16 2.23 0.66 -0.93
C LEU A 16 2.26 -0.21 -2.19
N LEU A 17 3.06 -1.27 -2.18
CA LEU A 17 3.11 -2.21 -3.30
C LEU A 17 1.75 -2.86 -3.54
N ARG A 18 1.07 -3.28 -2.46
CA ARG A 18 -0.24 -3.91 -2.59
C ARG A 18 -1.22 -3.00 -3.32
N VAL A 19 -1.21 -1.72 -3.01
CA VAL A 19 -2.08 -0.75 -3.68
C VAL A 19 -1.67 -0.59 -5.14
N LEU A 20 -0.37 -0.41 -5.39
CA LEU A 20 0.12 -0.14 -6.74
C LEU A 20 -0.07 -1.33 -7.69
N TRP A 21 -0.03 -2.54 -7.19
CA TRP A 21 -0.32 -3.71 -8.03
C TRP A 21 -1.77 -3.71 -8.51
N GLU A 22 -2.67 -3.13 -7.75
CA GLU A 22 -4.07 -3.01 -8.16
C GLU A 22 -4.31 -1.79 -9.04
N GLU A 23 -3.65 -0.68 -8.73
CA GLU A 23 -3.86 0.57 -9.46
C GLU A 23 -2.59 1.41 -9.46
N GLU A 24 -1.99 1.59 -10.63
CA GLU A 24 -0.84 2.47 -10.79
C GLU A 24 -1.30 3.89 -11.12
N GLY A 25 -0.38 4.83 -11.02
CA GLY A 25 -0.64 6.20 -11.42
C GLY A 25 -1.32 7.05 -10.36
N LEU A 26 -1.43 6.54 -9.14
CA LEU A 26 -1.99 7.31 -8.04
C LEU A 26 -1.00 8.38 -7.59
N SER A 27 -1.52 9.51 -7.13
CA SER A 27 -0.67 10.55 -6.55
C SER A 27 -0.16 10.09 -5.19
N GLN A 28 0.88 10.75 -4.72
CA GLN A 28 1.43 10.47 -3.39
C GLN A 28 0.36 10.67 -2.31
N ARG A 29 -0.46 11.70 -2.45
CA ARG A 29 -1.55 11.97 -1.52
C ARG A 29 -2.58 10.83 -1.52
N GLU A 30 -2.99 10.39 -2.71
CA GLU A 30 -3.93 9.28 -2.83
C GLU A 30 -3.39 8.00 -2.22
N LEU A 31 -2.10 7.72 -2.43
CA LEU A 31 -1.46 6.57 -1.82
C LEU A 31 -1.47 6.65 -0.30
N SER A 32 -1.16 7.84 0.24
CA SER A 32 -1.17 8.07 1.68
C SER A 32 -2.54 7.77 2.27
N GLU A 33 -3.59 8.20 1.60
CA GLU A 33 -4.96 7.95 2.03
C GLU A 33 -5.30 6.47 1.98
N ARG A 34 -4.89 5.79 0.89
CA ARG A 34 -5.16 4.35 0.70
C ARG A 34 -4.52 3.49 1.78
N VAL A 35 -3.32 3.84 2.21
CA VAL A 35 -2.59 3.06 3.23
C VAL A 35 -2.74 3.65 4.63
N CYS A 36 -3.60 4.65 4.79
CA CYS A 36 -3.95 5.25 6.09
C CYS A 36 -2.74 5.78 6.84
N THR A 37 -1.90 6.56 6.14
CA THR A 37 -0.72 7.16 6.75
C THR A 37 -0.56 8.62 6.28
N THR A 38 0.44 9.29 6.81
CA THR A 38 0.71 10.69 6.44
C THR A 38 1.52 10.77 5.15
N GLU A 39 1.47 11.91 4.46
CA GLU A 39 2.24 12.10 3.25
C GLU A 39 3.75 12.04 3.48
N PRO A 40 4.31 12.65 4.56
CA PRO A 40 5.75 12.51 4.81
C PRO A 40 6.20 11.07 4.97
N THR A 41 5.42 10.24 5.65
CA THR A 41 5.75 8.82 5.81
C THR A 41 5.72 8.10 4.47
N THR A 42 4.70 8.37 3.65
CA THR A 42 4.59 7.80 2.31
C THR A 42 5.75 8.24 1.43
N GLN A 43 6.09 9.52 1.48
CA GLN A 43 7.20 10.05 0.70
C GLN A 43 8.51 9.37 1.05
N SER A 44 8.76 9.18 2.34
CA SER A 44 9.97 8.50 2.80
C SER A 44 10.05 7.08 2.25
N ALA A 45 8.95 6.33 2.33
CA ALA A 45 8.90 4.97 1.81
C ALA A 45 9.08 4.95 0.29
N LEU A 46 8.40 5.85 -0.42
CA LEU A 46 8.50 5.92 -1.88
C LEU A 46 9.91 6.30 -2.34
N SER A 47 10.59 7.17 -1.61
CA SER A 47 11.96 7.54 -1.95
C SER A 47 12.89 6.32 -1.88
N ARG A 48 12.71 5.49 -0.86
CA ARG A 48 13.48 4.26 -0.74
C ARG A 48 13.16 3.28 -1.86
N MET A 49 11.87 3.13 -2.19
CA MET A 49 11.44 2.25 -3.27
C MET A 49 11.95 2.72 -4.62
N GLU A 50 12.02 4.02 -4.81
CA GLU A 50 12.59 4.61 -6.03
C GLU A 50 14.08 4.29 -6.15
N LYS A 51 14.81 4.40 -5.07
CA LYS A 51 16.24 4.04 -5.02
C LYS A 51 16.45 2.54 -5.27
N GLN A 52 15.52 1.73 -4.82
CA GLN A 52 15.56 0.28 -5.05
C GLN A 52 15.15 -0.10 -6.47
N GLY A 53 14.70 0.86 -7.27
CA GLY A 53 14.26 0.59 -8.63
C GLY A 53 12.91 -0.09 -8.74
N ILE A 54 12.09 0.02 -7.70
CA ILE A 54 10.78 -0.65 -7.63
C ILE A 54 9.66 0.25 -8.18
N VAL A 55 9.76 1.56 -7.91
CA VAL A 55 8.78 2.54 -8.40
C VAL A 55 9.49 3.69 -9.09
N LYS A 56 8.70 4.42 -9.88
CA LYS A 56 9.15 5.67 -10.49
C LYS A 56 8.08 6.72 -10.27
N ARG A 57 8.52 7.96 -10.14
CA ARG A 57 7.64 9.12 -10.00
C ARG A 57 7.55 9.84 -11.33
N VAL A 58 6.34 10.11 -11.77
CA VAL A 58 6.11 10.88 -13.00
C VAL A 58 5.35 12.12 -12.60
N ARG A 59 5.93 13.30 -12.92
CA ARG A 59 5.29 14.56 -12.61
C ARG A 59 4.09 14.77 -13.52
N SER A 60 2.98 15.22 -12.94
CA SER A 60 1.78 15.49 -13.71
C SER A 60 2.02 16.65 -14.69
N LYS A 61 1.54 16.49 -15.93
CA LYS A 61 1.59 17.55 -16.93
C LYS A 61 0.61 18.68 -16.61
N LYS A 62 -0.49 18.33 -15.91
CA LYS A 62 -1.51 19.30 -15.54
C LYS A 62 -1.17 20.05 -14.27
N ASP A 63 -0.58 19.36 -13.30
CA ASP A 63 -0.20 19.94 -12.02
C ASP A 63 1.23 19.53 -11.71
N ARG A 64 2.16 20.47 -11.89
CA ARG A 64 3.58 20.19 -11.67
C ARG A 64 3.95 19.91 -10.24
N ARG A 65 3.02 20.15 -9.29
CA ARG A 65 3.23 19.82 -7.87
C ARG A 65 2.90 18.38 -7.56
N ALA A 66 2.09 17.74 -8.41
CA ALA A 66 1.65 16.38 -8.18
C ALA A 66 2.57 15.38 -8.86
N ASN A 67 3.04 14.42 -8.08
CA ASN A 67 3.78 13.29 -8.61
C ASN A 67 2.84 12.08 -8.61
N HIS A 68 2.84 11.35 -9.71
CA HIS A 68 2.10 10.11 -9.84
C HIS A 68 3.06 8.96 -9.80
N ILE A 69 2.67 7.89 -9.12
CA ILE A 69 3.56 6.78 -8.82
C ILE A 69 3.23 5.59 -9.70
N PHE A 70 4.26 5.06 -10.34
CA PHE A 70 4.14 3.89 -11.22
C PHE A 70 5.15 2.84 -10.80
N LEU A 71 4.81 1.58 -11.05
CA LEU A 71 5.73 0.49 -10.83
C LEU A 71 6.73 0.42 -11.99
N THR A 72 7.96 0.00 -11.67
CA THR A 72 8.93 -0.40 -12.68
C THR A 72 8.65 -1.87 -13.01
N LYS A 73 9.35 -2.40 -14.02
CA LYS A 73 9.30 -3.83 -14.32
C LYS A 73 9.66 -4.66 -13.10
N LYS A 74 10.70 -4.24 -12.37
CA LYS A 74 11.11 -4.91 -11.13
C LYS A 74 10.00 -4.92 -10.09
N GLY A 75 9.31 -3.79 -9.93
CA GLY A 75 8.20 -3.68 -8.98
C GLY A 75 7.05 -4.60 -9.36
N ARG A 76 6.70 -4.68 -10.64
CA ARG A 76 5.64 -5.57 -11.12
C ARG A 76 6.01 -7.03 -10.91
N ASN A 77 7.27 -7.37 -11.12
CA ASN A 77 7.75 -8.75 -11.01
C ASN A 77 7.80 -9.25 -9.58
N LEU A 78 7.69 -8.37 -8.59
CA LEU A 78 7.61 -8.77 -7.19
C LEU A 78 6.26 -9.37 -6.81
N GLU A 79 5.20 -9.01 -7.53
CA GLU A 79 3.86 -9.49 -7.19
C GLU A 79 3.76 -11.01 -7.18
N PRO A 80 4.14 -11.73 -8.26
CA PRO A 80 4.03 -13.19 -8.25
C PRO A 80 4.96 -13.85 -7.22
N LYS A 81 5.98 -13.15 -6.75
CA LYS A 81 6.90 -13.68 -5.74
C LYS A 81 6.38 -13.52 -4.33
N LEU A 82 5.66 -12.42 -4.06
CA LEU A 82 5.25 -12.06 -2.69
C LEU A 82 3.80 -12.39 -2.37
N ILE A 83 2.88 -12.28 -3.31
CA ILE A 83 1.46 -12.51 -3.08
C ILE A 83 1.16 -13.94 -2.57
N PRO A 84 1.76 -15.00 -3.13
CA PRO A 84 1.49 -16.35 -2.60
C PRO A 84 1.81 -16.50 -1.12
N HIS A 85 2.84 -15.83 -0.64
CA HIS A 85 3.21 -15.88 0.78
C HIS A 85 2.18 -15.15 1.64
N ALA A 86 1.65 -14.03 1.16
CA ALA A 86 0.62 -13.29 1.88
C ALA A 86 -0.66 -14.13 2.00
N ILE A 87 -1.05 -14.83 0.93
CA ILE A 87 -2.21 -15.71 0.94
C ILE A 87 -2.02 -16.83 1.98
N ASN A 88 -0.84 -17.44 1.98
CA ASN A 88 -0.55 -18.52 2.92
C ASN A 88 -0.64 -18.05 4.38
N VAL A 89 -0.12 -16.87 4.68
CA VAL A 89 -0.20 -16.30 6.01
C VAL A 89 -1.66 -16.06 6.40
N ASN A 90 -2.47 -15.57 5.48
CA ASN A 90 -3.90 -15.34 5.74
C ASN A 90 -4.64 -16.64 6.01
N ASP A 91 -4.33 -17.70 5.28
CA ASP A 91 -4.95 -19.02 5.49
C ASP A 91 -4.63 -19.55 6.87
N VAL A 92 -3.38 -19.45 7.29
CA VAL A 92 -2.96 -19.90 8.62
C VAL A 92 -3.62 -19.04 9.70
N ALA A 93 -3.65 -17.73 9.51
CA ALA A 93 -4.21 -16.80 10.49
C ALA A 93 -5.71 -17.00 10.68
N SER A 94 -6.41 -17.42 9.62
CA SER A 94 -7.87 -17.60 9.69
C SER A 94 -8.29 -19.02 10.01
N LYS A 95 -7.35 -19.90 10.33
CA LYS A 95 -7.65 -21.28 10.68
C LYS A 95 -8.63 -21.33 11.84
N ASP A 96 -9.65 -22.20 11.72
CA ASP A 96 -10.68 -22.41 12.73
C ASP A 96 -11.57 -21.19 12.99
N ILE A 97 -11.57 -20.23 12.08
CA ILE A 97 -12.48 -19.09 12.14
C ILE A 97 -13.53 -19.26 11.03
N THR A 98 -14.80 -19.10 11.38
CA THR A 98 -15.89 -19.27 10.41
C THR A 98 -15.87 -18.15 9.36
N LYS A 99 -16.39 -18.46 8.18
CA LYS A 99 -16.53 -17.46 7.12
C LYS A 99 -17.40 -16.28 7.56
N LYS A 100 -18.43 -16.59 8.36
CA LYS A 100 -19.33 -15.56 8.90
C LYS A 100 -18.57 -14.58 9.78
N ASP A 101 -17.73 -15.08 10.67
CA ASP A 101 -16.95 -14.25 11.58
C ASP A 101 -15.91 -13.43 10.85
N ILE A 102 -15.24 -14.02 9.85
CA ILE A 102 -14.28 -13.30 9.01
C ILE A 102 -14.97 -12.16 8.27
N LYS A 103 -16.16 -12.42 7.72
CA LYS A 103 -16.92 -11.41 7.00
C LYS A 103 -17.33 -10.25 7.91
N ALA A 104 -17.78 -10.57 9.12
CA ALA A 104 -18.15 -9.56 10.12
C ALA A 104 -16.93 -8.72 10.52
N PHE A 105 -15.80 -9.38 10.78
CA PHE A 105 -14.56 -8.71 11.15
C PHE A 105 -14.09 -7.80 10.02
N THR A 106 -14.11 -8.27 8.79
CA THR A 106 -13.71 -7.49 7.61
C THR A 106 -14.55 -6.22 7.49
N LYS A 107 -15.86 -6.35 7.72
CA LYS A 107 -16.78 -5.21 7.69
C LYS A 107 -16.41 -4.15 8.71
N VAL A 108 -16.08 -4.59 9.93
CA VAL A 108 -15.69 -3.68 11.01
C VAL A 108 -14.37 -2.98 10.67
N VAL A 109 -13.39 -3.73 10.19
CA VAL A 109 -12.08 -3.19 9.80
C VAL A 109 -12.24 -2.16 8.69
N GLN A 110 -13.08 -2.44 7.70
CA GLN A 110 -13.33 -1.50 6.60
C GLN A 110 -13.96 -0.19 7.12
N LYS A 111 -14.85 -0.30 8.10
CA LYS A 111 -15.47 0.89 8.69
C LYS A 111 -14.45 1.72 9.47
N ILE A 112 -13.59 1.05 10.23
CA ILE A 112 -12.50 1.72 10.94
C ILE A 112 -11.61 2.45 9.94
N ARG A 113 -11.24 1.76 8.86
CA ARG A 113 -10.40 2.34 7.82
C ARG A 113 -11.03 3.57 7.18
N SER A 114 -12.34 3.49 6.85
CA SER A 114 -13.05 4.62 6.26
C SER A 114 -13.03 5.83 7.20
N ASN A 115 -13.24 5.60 8.49
CA ASN A 115 -13.23 6.67 9.49
C ASN A 115 -11.85 7.32 9.58
N VAL A 116 -10.80 6.52 9.55
CA VAL A 116 -9.42 7.02 9.61
C VAL A 116 -9.08 7.84 8.36
N ILE A 117 -9.48 7.35 7.19
CA ILE A 117 -9.26 8.05 5.92
C ILE A 117 -9.95 9.41 5.93
N GLU A 118 -11.18 9.48 6.41
CA GLU A 118 -11.92 10.74 6.54
C GLU A 118 -11.16 11.72 7.42
N GLU A 119 -10.63 11.25 8.55
CA GLU A 119 -9.89 12.09 9.47
C GLU A 119 -8.58 12.60 8.84
N ILE A 120 -7.88 11.75 8.11
CA ILE A 120 -6.65 12.14 7.41
C ILE A 120 -6.96 13.19 6.36
N LYS A 121 -8.04 13.04 5.59
CA LYS A 121 -8.44 14.01 4.57
C LYS A 121 -8.76 15.36 5.20
N SER A 122 -9.48 15.36 6.33
CA SER A 122 -9.80 16.58 7.05
C SER A 122 -8.53 17.29 7.51
N SER A 123 -7.56 16.53 8.03
CA SER A 123 -6.29 17.09 8.49
C SER A 123 -5.46 17.64 7.35
N ASN A 124 -5.47 16.99 6.18
CA ASN A 124 -4.71 17.44 5.02
C ASN A 124 -5.33 18.67 4.36
N ASN A 125 -6.61 18.91 4.59
CA ASN A 125 -7.33 20.04 3.98
C ASN A 125 -7.43 21.29 4.87
N SER A 126 -6.98 21.18 6.11
CA SER A 126 -7.06 22.29 7.07
C SER A 126 -5.80 23.16 7.12
#